data_56bd2d57bbba1bec759779666b77d441
#
_entry.id   56bd2d57bbba1bec759779666b77d441
#
_cell.length_a   1.000
_cell.length_b   1.000
_cell.length_c   1.000
_cell.angle_alpha   90.00
_cell.angle_beta   90.00
_cell.angle_gamma   90.00
#
_symmetry.space_group_name_H-M   'P 1'
#
loop_
_entity.id
_entity.type
_entity.pdbx_description
1 polymer ?
#
loop_
_entity_poly.entity_id
_entity_poly.type
_entity_poly.pdbx_seq_one_letter_code
_entity_poly.pdbx_strand_id
1 'polypeptide(L)'
;LSCISVSDLTVGASVLTNLDPWTSLSLDCSANGCMDSTALNYDPIATTDDGSCTYCIYGCMDPIAPNYDNLATCDDGSCNSPSVYGCMNSIANNYNTNATFDDGSCTFIKTYVPDDIFEIWLEANGYGDGDPQNDSVITATLVNIYSLYLHNKGIADLTGVEDMQYLWECYAPNNNLTTVDLSANTNLQYINLNNNDSLSQIILPDSSLYSGNILYSLSANNCNISTINLPNREIKYIYLWGNPLMNLDVSAVQGLQE
;
A
#
# COMPACT_ATOMS: atom_id res chain seq x y z
N LEU A 1 25.94 28.48 50.18
CA LEU A 1 27.01 29.31 50.70
C LEU A 1 26.50 30.75 50.71
N SER A 2 26.38 31.34 51.90
CA SER A 2 26.03 32.77 52.02
C SER A 2 27.31 33.53 52.29
N CYS A 3 27.57 34.57 51.51
CA CYS A 3 28.60 35.55 51.76
C CYS A 3 28.02 36.79 52.39
N ILE A 4 28.63 37.31 53.42
CA ILE A 4 28.23 38.57 54.03
C ILE A 4 29.30 39.60 53.75
N SER A 5 28.94 40.67 53.04
CA SER A 5 29.83 41.80 52.80
C SER A 5 29.92 42.65 54.08
N VAL A 6 31.17 42.93 54.49
CA VAL A 6 31.47 43.76 55.65
C VAL A 6 32.38 44.88 55.22
N SER A 7 32.23 46.04 55.78
CA SER A 7 33.04 47.22 55.48
C SER A 7 34.47 47.15 56.11
N ASP A 8 34.65 46.26 57.08
CA ASP A 8 35.94 46.05 57.77
C ASP A 8 35.95 44.65 58.40
N LEU A 9 36.89 43.77 57.99
CA LEU A 9 37.00 42.39 58.47
C LEU A 9 37.47 42.34 59.97
N THR A 10 38.05 43.38 60.46
CA THR A 10 38.52 43.43 61.87
C THR A 10 37.42 43.67 62.88
N VAL A 11 36.33 44.26 62.42
CA VAL A 11 35.15 44.58 63.30
C VAL A 11 34.09 43.42 63.22
N GLY A 12 34.00 42.77 62.12
CA GLY A 12 33.01 41.71 61.86
C GLY A 12 33.15 40.48 62.78
N ALA A 13 34.35 40.09 63.08
CA ALA A 13 34.64 38.87 63.84
C ALA A 13 34.22 38.92 65.33
N SER A 14 34.06 40.12 65.91
CA SER A 14 33.65 40.31 67.34
C SER A 14 32.16 40.40 67.54
N VAL A 15 31.33 40.59 66.49
CA VAL A 15 29.87 40.90 66.62
C VAL A 15 29.02 39.70 66.15
N LEU A 16 29.60 38.74 65.37
CA LEU A 16 28.81 37.67 64.75
C LEU A 16 29.07 36.33 65.47
N THR A 17 28.45 36.13 66.61
CA THR A 17 28.60 34.92 67.44
C THR A 17 27.72 33.75 67.03
N ASN A 18 26.94 33.85 65.96
CA ASN A 18 26.00 32.81 65.49
C ASN A 18 25.96 32.69 63.92
N LEU A 19 27.12 32.63 63.29
CA LEU A 19 27.14 32.30 61.86
C LEU A 19 27.11 30.79 61.66
N ASP A 20 26.31 30.37 60.69
CA ASP A 20 26.32 29.06 60.10
C ASP A 20 27.76 28.71 59.65
N PRO A 21 28.29 27.48 59.93
CA PRO A 21 29.67 27.08 59.59
C PRO A 21 30.03 27.26 58.12
N TRP A 22 29.06 27.48 57.25
CA TRP A 22 29.23 27.65 55.83
C TRP A 22 29.15 29.11 55.36
N THR A 23 29.00 30.07 56.26
CA THR A 23 28.99 31.49 55.94
C THR A 23 30.40 32.06 55.95
N SER A 24 30.83 32.68 54.86
CA SER A 24 32.10 33.40 54.75
C SER A 24 31.87 34.91 54.85
N LEU A 25 32.78 35.58 55.59
CA LEU A 25 32.88 37.03 55.62
C LEU A 25 33.84 37.51 54.54
N SER A 26 33.46 38.48 53.73
CA SER A 26 34.35 39.06 52.71
C SER A 26 34.11 40.54 52.58
N LEU A 27 35.13 41.28 52.20
CA LEU A 27 35.04 42.72 51.83
C LEU A 27 34.29 42.92 50.54
N ASP A 28 34.26 41.88 49.72
CA ASP A 28 33.54 41.86 48.47
C ASP A 28 32.86 40.50 48.28
N CYS A 29 31.55 40.50 48.23
CA CYS A 29 30.71 39.33 47.96
C CYS A 29 30.31 39.29 46.46
N SER A 30 31.11 39.86 45.59
CA SER A 30 30.85 39.77 44.16
C SER A 30 30.90 38.30 43.71
N ALA A 31 29.77 37.80 43.21
CA ALA A 31 29.70 36.53 42.52
C ALA A 31 29.93 36.82 41.03
N ASN A 32 31.04 36.30 40.53
CA ASN A 32 31.35 36.38 39.10
C ASN A 32 30.62 35.24 38.34
N GLY A 33 29.96 35.56 37.26
CA GLY A 33 29.22 34.63 36.42
C GLY A 33 28.49 35.32 35.28
N CYS A 34 27.87 34.56 34.44
CA CYS A 34 27.08 35.10 33.31
C CYS A 34 25.82 35.79 33.79
N MET A 35 25.68 37.08 33.52
CA MET A 35 24.52 37.89 33.90
C MET A 35 23.47 38.02 32.79
N ASP A 36 23.67 37.46 31.61
CA ASP A 36 22.69 37.47 30.53
C ASP A 36 21.66 36.35 30.72
N SER A 37 20.40 36.69 30.96
CA SER A 37 19.31 35.73 31.16
C SER A 37 18.94 34.91 29.92
N THR A 38 19.50 35.24 28.78
CA THR A 38 19.32 34.47 27.52
C THR A 38 20.43 33.44 27.30
N ALA A 39 21.51 33.49 28.12
CA ALA A 39 22.60 32.53 28.03
C ALA A 39 22.27 31.18 28.70
N LEU A 40 22.86 30.09 28.20
CA LEU A 40 22.69 28.73 28.74
C LEU A 40 23.20 28.57 30.16
N ASN A 41 24.24 29.33 30.51
CA ASN A 41 24.89 29.31 31.81
C ASN A 41 24.59 30.57 32.65
N TYR A 42 23.40 31.18 32.43
CA TYR A 42 22.96 32.29 33.26
C TYR A 42 23.02 31.96 34.77
N ASP A 43 23.68 32.82 35.52
CA ASP A 43 23.75 32.72 36.98
C ASP A 43 22.94 33.84 37.62
N PRO A 44 21.74 33.56 38.17
CA PRO A 44 20.87 34.58 38.78
C PRO A 44 21.45 35.23 40.07
N ILE A 45 22.53 34.68 40.61
CA ILE A 45 23.19 35.24 41.79
C ILE A 45 24.50 35.99 41.45
N ALA A 46 24.90 36.00 40.17
CA ALA A 46 26.05 36.78 39.74
C ALA A 46 25.77 38.29 39.95
N THR A 47 26.77 38.97 40.46
CA THR A 47 26.73 40.45 40.68
C THR A 47 27.74 41.17 39.76
N THR A 48 28.61 40.41 39.12
CA THR A 48 29.58 40.89 38.12
C THR A 48 29.64 39.92 36.96
N ASP A 49 29.49 40.44 35.75
CA ASP A 49 29.65 39.67 34.56
C ASP A 49 31.13 39.36 34.33
N ASP A 50 31.47 38.09 34.20
CA ASP A 50 32.82 37.56 33.96
C ASP A 50 33.11 37.26 32.49
N GLY A 51 32.16 37.52 31.60
CA GLY A 51 32.25 37.24 30.16
C GLY A 51 32.15 35.76 29.82
N SER A 52 31.69 34.90 30.76
CA SER A 52 31.55 33.45 30.56
C SER A 52 30.29 33.04 29.85
N CYS A 53 29.42 33.99 29.45
CA CYS A 53 28.15 33.67 28.84
C CYS A 53 28.29 32.80 27.59
N THR A 54 27.55 31.71 27.58
CA THR A 54 27.49 30.78 26.46
C THR A 54 26.07 30.78 25.88
N TYR A 55 25.97 30.74 24.56
CA TYR A 55 24.69 30.82 23.87
C TYR A 55 24.41 29.56 23.05
N CYS A 56 23.13 29.31 22.76
CA CYS A 56 22.70 28.25 21.88
C CYS A 56 23.24 28.46 20.46
N ILE A 57 23.90 27.43 19.93
CA ILE A 57 24.03 27.24 18.51
C ILE A 57 22.90 26.32 18.12
N TYR A 58 21.91 26.88 17.38
CA TYR A 58 20.72 26.14 17.00
C TYR A 58 20.97 25.28 15.77
N GLY A 59 20.47 24.05 15.77
CA GLY A 59 20.55 23.12 14.65
C GLY A 59 20.02 21.75 15.02
N CYS A 60 20.01 20.84 14.05
CA CYS A 60 19.59 19.46 14.28
C CYS A 60 20.61 18.69 15.12
N MET A 61 20.20 18.16 16.26
CA MET A 61 21.04 17.38 17.18
C MET A 61 20.88 15.87 17.06
N ASP A 62 20.06 15.37 16.12
CA ASP A 62 19.91 13.95 15.87
C ASP A 62 21.02 13.42 14.93
N PRO A 63 21.93 12.54 15.43
CA PRO A 63 23.06 12.03 14.64
C PRO A 63 22.68 11.21 13.42
N ILE A 64 21.42 10.73 13.34
CA ILE A 64 20.92 9.95 12.20
C ILE A 64 20.22 10.82 11.15
N ALA A 65 19.94 12.08 11.46
CA ALA A 65 19.33 12.99 10.51
C ALA A 65 20.32 13.43 9.41
N PRO A 66 19.89 13.52 8.14
CA PRO A 66 20.76 13.97 7.04
C PRO A 66 21.34 15.38 7.21
N ASN A 67 20.67 16.21 7.99
CA ASN A 67 21.07 17.58 8.30
C ASN A 67 21.60 17.74 9.73
N TYR A 68 22.14 16.66 10.31
CA TYR A 68 22.79 16.72 11.62
C TYR A 68 23.89 17.79 11.64
N ASP A 69 23.83 18.67 12.64
CA ASP A 69 24.84 19.68 12.90
C ASP A 69 25.62 19.32 14.18
N ASN A 70 26.84 18.87 14.03
CA ASN A 70 27.71 18.48 15.14
C ASN A 70 28.19 19.66 15.99
N LEU A 71 27.93 20.90 15.57
CA LEU A 71 28.23 22.12 16.32
C LEU A 71 27.02 22.65 17.10
N ALA A 72 25.81 22.13 16.82
CA ALA A 72 24.62 22.53 17.53
C ALA A 72 24.72 22.15 19.00
N THR A 73 24.34 23.10 19.86
CA THR A 73 24.22 22.92 21.32
C THR A 73 22.79 22.98 21.80
N CYS A 74 21.86 23.37 20.92
CA CYS A 74 20.43 23.43 21.17
C CYS A 74 19.68 22.90 19.94
N ASP A 75 18.76 21.98 20.17
CA ASP A 75 17.89 21.47 19.10
C ASP A 75 16.84 22.55 18.74
N ASP A 76 16.72 22.85 17.45
CA ASP A 76 15.73 23.80 16.91
C ASP A 76 14.54 23.11 16.24
N GLY A 77 14.47 21.77 16.32
CA GLY A 77 13.43 20.97 15.70
C GLY A 77 13.56 20.86 14.17
N SER A 78 14.70 21.27 13.58
CA SER A 78 14.94 21.23 12.14
C SER A 78 15.37 19.87 11.60
N CYS A 79 15.49 18.85 12.47
CA CYS A 79 15.93 17.53 12.07
C CYS A 79 15.05 16.94 10.97
N ASN A 80 15.66 16.60 9.84
CA ASN A 80 14.99 15.86 8.77
C ASN A 80 15.02 14.36 9.08
N SER A 81 13.90 13.68 8.86
CA SER A 81 13.92 12.22 8.96
C SER A 81 14.84 11.63 7.89
N PRO A 82 15.61 10.56 8.21
CA PRO A 82 16.42 9.87 7.22
C PRO A 82 15.55 9.45 6.03
N SER A 83 16.01 9.74 4.81
CA SER A 83 15.36 9.26 3.60
C SER A 83 15.55 7.74 3.49
N VAL A 84 14.47 7.00 3.56
CA VAL A 84 14.44 5.57 3.28
C VAL A 84 13.96 5.38 1.86
N TYR A 85 14.84 4.91 0.99
CA TYR A 85 14.51 4.61 -0.40
C TYR A 85 13.95 3.20 -0.52
N GLY A 86 12.98 3.01 -1.42
CA GLY A 86 12.36 1.72 -1.70
C GLY A 86 11.03 1.86 -2.40
N CYS A 87 10.47 0.74 -2.83
CA CYS A 87 9.17 0.71 -3.48
C CYS A 87 8.05 1.19 -2.55
N MET A 88 7.32 2.21 -2.95
CA MET A 88 6.17 2.75 -2.20
C MET A 88 4.81 2.26 -2.71
N ASN A 89 4.76 1.43 -3.75
CA ASN A 89 3.52 0.87 -4.26
C ASN A 89 3.10 -0.36 -3.44
N SER A 90 1.96 -0.29 -2.75
CA SER A 90 1.49 -1.32 -1.82
C SER A 90 1.09 -2.65 -2.48
N ILE A 91 0.89 -2.68 -3.82
CA ILE A 91 0.62 -3.91 -4.57
C ILE A 91 1.88 -4.56 -5.14
N ALA A 92 3.05 -3.93 -4.98
CA ALA A 92 4.31 -4.50 -5.42
C ALA A 92 4.81 -5.59 -4.48
N ASN A 93 5.54 -6.59 -5.05
CA ASN A 93 6.10 -7.70 -4.27
C ASN A 93 7.14 -7.25 -3.24
N ASN A 94 7.86 -6.18 -3.57
CA ASN A 94 8.93 -5.60 -2.77
C ASN A 94 8.52 -4.29 -2.11
N TYR A 95 7.22 -4.11 -1.83
CA TYR A 95 6.72 -2.94 -1.09
C TYR A 95 7.47 -2.76 0.23
N ASN A 96 8.01 -1.57 0.44
CA ASN A 96 8.71 -1.20 1.66
C ASN A 96 7.86 -0.20 2.47
N THR A 97 7.23 -0.67 3.54
CA THR A 97 6.39 0.15 4.42
C THR A 97 7.13 1.29 5.12
N ASN A 98 8.48 1.22 5.19
CA ASN A 98 9.32 2.24 5.81
C ASN A 98 9.86 3.25 4.77
N ALA A 99 9.64 3.02 3.47
CA ALA A 99 10.12 3.93 2.44
C ALA A 99 9.44 5.31 2.58
N THR A 100 10.25 6.34 2.52
CA THR A 100 9.82 7.75 2.50
C THR A 100 10.02 8.38 1.11
N PHE A 101 10.76 7.68 0.23
CA PHE A 101 10.98 8.03 -1.17
C PHE A 101 10.89 6.79 -2.05
N ASP A 102 10.10 6.89 -3.13
CA ASP A 102 10.06 5.85 -4.15
C ASP A 102 11.34 5.94 -5.00
N ASP A 103 12.05 4.83 -5.08
CA ASP A 103 13.29 4.70 -5.86
C ASP A 103 13.08 4.05 -7.23
N GLY A 104 11.81 3.77 -7.59
CA GLY A 104 11.45 3.09 -8.83
C GLY A 104 11.76 1.60 -8.86
N SER A 105 12.13 1.00 -7.71
CA SER A 105 12.49 -0.42 -7.62
C SER A 105 11.31 -1.39 -7.58
N CYS A 106 10.07 -0.88 -7.71
CA CYS A 106 8.87 -1.71 -7.59
C CYS A 106 8.87 -2.87 -8.60
N THR A 107 8.60 -4.07 -8.10
CA THR A 107 8.44 -5.29 -8.91
C THR A 107 7.05 -5.87 -8.70
N PHE A 108 6.46 -6.41 -9.78
CA PHE A 108 5.09 -6.93 -9.76
C PHE A 108 5.03 -8.34 -10.32
N ILE A 109 4.15 -9.20 -9.75
CA ILE A 109 3.72 -10.43 -10.41
C ILE A 109 2.84 -10.02 -11.57
N LYS A 110 3.06 -10.64 -12.74
CA LYS A 110 2.30 -10.37 -13.94
C LYS A 110 1.53 -11.60 -14.39
N THR A 111 0.32 -11.36 -14.87
CA THR A 111 -0.54 -12.33 -15.54
C THR A 111 -0.34 -12.21 -17.03
N TYR A 112 -0.18 -13.33 -17.72
CA TYR A 112 -0.06 -13.39 -19.17
C TYR A 112 -1.41 -13.18 -19.83
N VAL A 113 -1.50 -12.24 -20.77
CA VAL A 113 -2.71 -11.87 -21.52
C VAL A 113 -2.34 -11.73 -23.00
N PRO A 114 -2.38 -12.82 -23.77
CA PRO A 114 -1.85 -12.85 -25.14
C PRO A 114 -2.75 -12.17 -26.20
N ASP A 115 -3.99 -11.84 -25.88
CA ASP A 115 -4.90 -11.13 -26.78
C ASP A 115 -4.72 -9.62 -26.60
N ASP A 116 -4.08 -8.97 -27.58
CA ASP A 116 -3.80 -7.52 -27.56
C ASP A 116 -5.05 -6.69 -27.28
N ILE A 117 -6.23 -7.12 -27.77
CA ILE A 117 -7.48 -6.36 -27.59
C ILE A 117 -7.99 -6.50 -26.16
N PHE A 118 -7.83 -7.69 -25.59
CA PHE A 118 -8.18 -7.93 -24.18
C PHE A 118 -7.22 -7.18 -23.26
N GLU A 119 -5.91 -7.23 -23.53
CA GLU A 119 -4.91 -6.46 -22.79
C GLU A 119 -5.18 -4.96 -22.85
N ILE A 120 -5.40 -4.39 -24.06
CA ILE A 120 -5.77 -2.98 -24.24
C ILE A 120 -7.02 -2.62 -23.42
N TRP A 121 -8.01 -3.51 -23.35
CA TRP A 121 -9.20 -3.28 -22.55
C TRP A 121 -8.86 -3.22 -21.05
N LEU A 122 -8.03 -4.12 -20.55
CA LEU A 122 -7.58 -4.14 -19.16
C LEU A 122 -6.81 -2.87 -18.80
N GLU A 123 -5.89 -2.46 -19.67
CA GLU A 123 -5.13 -1.22 -19.54
C GLU A 123 -6.04 0.02 -19.46
N ALA A 124 -6.98 0.12 -20.40
CA ALA A 124 -7.91 1.26 -20.48
C ALA A 124 -8.85 1.37 -19.28
N ASN A 125 -9.06 0.26 -18.55
CA ASN A 125 -9.87 0.21 -17.34
C ASN A 125 -9.05 0.25 -16.04
N GLY A 126 -7.73 0.47 -16.13
CA GLY A 126 -6.85 0.63 -14.97
C GLY A 126 -6.42 -0.67 -14.30
N TYR A 127 -6.51 -1.80 -15.01
CA TYR A 127 -6.08 -3.12 -14.52
C TYR A 127 -4.71 -3.56 -15.09
N GLY A 128 -4.11 -2.73 -15.94
CA GLY A 128 -2.86 -3.04 -16.61
C GLY A 128 -1.61 -2.63 -15.85
N ASP A 129 -0.51 -2.55 -16.57
CA ASP A 129 0.79 -2.16 -16.05
C ASP A 129 1.35 -0.88 -16.73
N GLY A 130 0.58 -0.30 -17.64
CA GLY A 130 0.91 0.91 -18.39
C GLY A 130 1.53 0.65 -19.77
N ASP A 131 1.68 -0.60 -20.19
CA ASP A 131 2.19 -1.00 -21.50
C ASP A 131 1.23 -2.00 -22.19
N PRO A 132 0.32 -1.54 -23.06
CA PRO A 132 -0.77 -2.35 -23.60
C PRO A 132 -0.36 -3.29 -24.75
N GLN A 133 0.91 -3.59 -24.93
CA GLN A 133 1.45 -4.43 -26.01
C GLN A 133 2.62 -5.30 -25.52
N ASN A 134 2.55 -5.75 -24.28
CA ASN A 134 3.59 -6.59 -23.69
C ASN A 134 3.08 -7.97 -23.23
N ASP A 135 1.86 -8.33 -23.65
CA ASP A 135 1.17 -9.58 -23.32
C ASP A 135 1.04 -9.81 -21.80
N SER A 136 0.97 -8.75 -21.00
CA SER A 136 0.93 -8.93 -19.55
C SER A 136 0.32 -7.76 -18.78
N VAL A 137 -0.34 -8.07 -17.67
CA VAL A 137 -0.90 -7.10 -16.75
C VAL A 137 -0.48 -7.41 -15.32
N ILE A 138 -0.58 -6.45 -14.40
CA ILE A 138 -0.27 -6.70 -12.98
C ILE A 138 -1.33 -7.60 -12.36
N THR A 139 -0.95 -8.80 -11.91
CA THR A 139 -1.89 -9.78 -11.33
C THR A 139 -2.71 -9.20 -10.16
N ALA A 140 -2.09 -8.39 -9.31
CA ALA A 140 -2.76 -7.80 -8.14
C ALA A 140 -3.90 -6.83 -8.49
N THR A 141 -3.96 -6.29 -9.71
CA THR A 141 -5.06 -5.42 -10.15
C THR A 141 -6.29 -6.22 -10.55
N LEU A 142 -6.10 -7.46 -11.06
CA LEU A 142 -7.16 -8.32 -11.55
C LEU A 142 -8.10 -8.82 -10.46
N VAL A 143 -7.64 -8.90 -9.21
CA VAL A 143 -8.50 -9.32 -8.07
C VAL A 143 -9.67 -8.36 -7.81
N ASN A 144 -9.61 -7.14 -8.33
CA ASN A 144 -10.68 -6.16 -8.19
C ASN A 144 -11.73 -6.23 -9.30
N ILE A 145 -11.59 -7.18 -10.24
CA ILE A 145 -12.54 -7.36 -11.33
C ILE A 145 -13.64 -8.33 -10.88
N TYR A 146 -14.84 -7.78 -10.74
CA TYR A 146 -16.06 -8.55 -10.40
C TYR A 146 -16.89 -8.87 -11.64
N SER A 147 -16.83 -8.03 -12.65
CA SER A 147 -17.63 -8.14 -13.87
C SER A 147 -16.82 -7.76 -15.10
N LEU A 148 -16.82 -8.60 -16.11
CA LEU A 148 -16.25 -8.35 -17.42
C LEU A 148 -17.36 -8.03 -18.43
N TYR A 149 -17.29 -6.87 -19.08
CA TYR A 149 -18.21 -6.45 -20.14
C TYR A 149 -17.46 -6.22 -21.45
N LEU A 150 -17.30 -7.27 -22.22
CA LEU A 150 -16.42 -7.35 -23.41
C LEU A 150 -17.21 -7.47 -24.73
N HIS A 151 -18.36 -6.80 -24.84
CA HIS A 151 -19.22 -6.90 -26.02
C HIS A 151 -18.58 -6.33 -27.28
N ASN A 152 -18.65 -7.06 -28.42
CA ASN A 152 -18.28 -6.57 -29.75
C ASN A 152 -16.86 -6.00 -29.84
N LYS A 153 -15.88 -6.64 -29.22
CA LYS A 153 -14.51 -6.12 -29.20
C LYS A 153 -13.59 -6.81 -30.21
N GLY A 154 -13.95 -8.01 -30.67
CA GLY A 154 -13.13 -8.81 -31.55
C GLY A 154 -12.08 -9.66 -30.81
N ILE A 155 -12.22 -9.83 -29.49
CA ILE A 155 -11.35 -10.64 -28.64
C ILE A 155 -11.41 -12.11 -29.07
N ALA A 156 -10.27 -12.75 -29.20
CA ALA A 156 -10.16 -14.15 -29.58
C ALA A 156 -9.72 -15.08 -28.43
N ASP A 157 -9.10 -14.53 -27.40
CA ASP A 157 -8.60 -15.26 -26.24
C ASP A 157 -8.86 -14.49 -24.95
N LEU A 158 -9.33 -15.20 -23.91
CA LEU A 158 -9.55 -14.64 -22.57
C LEU A 158 -8.49 -15.14 -21.56
N THR A 159 -7.36 -15.70 -22.02
CA THR A 159 -6.25 -16.08 -21.13
C THR A 159 -5.87 -14.88 -20.25
N GLY A 160 -5.69 -15.14 -18.95
CA GLY A 160 -5.56 -14.12 -17.91
C GLY A 160 -6.79 -13.97 -17.03
N VAL A 161 -7.97 -14.45 -17.51
CA VAL A 161 -9.21 -14.42 -16.72
C VAL A 161 -9.11 -15.31 -15.47
N GLU A 162 -8.26 -16.34 -15.49
CA GLU A 162 -8.04 -17.28 -14.38
C GLU A 162 -7.55 -16.61 -13.10
N ASP A 163 -6.86 -15.47 -13.20
CA ASP A 163 -6.37 -14.70 -12.06
C ASP A 163 -7.40 -13.72 -11.49
N MET A 164 -8.60 -13.64 -12.10
CA MET A 164 -9.72 -12.82 -11.63
C MET A 164 -10.52 -13.55 -10.56
N GLN A 165 -9.98 -13.68 -9.36
CA GLN A 165 -10.51 -14.54 -8.30
C GLN A 165 -11.94 -14.19 -7.85
N TYR A 166 -12.36 -12.93 -7.98
CA TYR A 166 -13.68 -12.48 -7.57
C TYR A 166 -14.65 -12.27 -8.74
N LEU A 167 -14.30 -12.76 -9.94
CA LEU A 167 -15.14 -12.63 -11.11
C LEU A 167 -16.49 -13.33 -10.90
N TRP A 168 -17.56 -12.56 -10.96
CA TRP A 168 -18.94 -13.00 -10.81
C TRP A 168 -19.67 -13.03 -12.14
N GLU A 169 -19.37 -12.08 -13.05
CA GLU A 169 -20.03 -11.97 -14.34
C GLU A 169 -19.01 -11.94 -15.48
N CYS A 170 -19.19 -12.80 -16.46
CA CYS A 170 -18.41 -12.82 -17.69
C CYS A 170 -19.33 -12.62 -18.90
N TYR A 171 -19.34 -11.42 -19.46
CA TYR A 171 -20.12 -11.05 -20.64
C TYR A 171 -19.20 -10.71 -21.80
N ALA A 172 -18.98 -11.66 -22.69
CA ALA A 172 -18.16 -11.51 -23.89
C ALA A 172 -18.88 -11.92 -25.19
N PRO A 173 -20.14 -11.48 -25.42
CA PRO A 173 -20.85 -11.82 -26.63
C PRO A 173 -20.31 -11.06 -27.84
N ASN A 174 -20.52 -11.64 -29.05
CA ASN A 174 -20.11 -11.08 -30.33
C ASN A 174 -18.58 -10.81 -30.38
N ASN A 175 -17.79 -11.81 -30.07
CA ASN A 175 -16.35 -11.82 -30.16
C ASN A 175 -15.87 -12.98 -31.07
N ASN A 176 -14.56 -13.22 -31.12
CA ASN A 176 -13.96 -14.23 -31.95
C ASN A 176 -13.39 -15.41 -31.12
N LEU A 177 -13.96 -15.63 -29.92
CA LEU A 177 -13.47 -16.65 -28.99
C LEU A 177 -13.50 -18.04 -29.62
N THR A 178 -12.47 -18.84 -29.37
CA THR A 178 -12.37 -20.22 -29.85
C THR A 178 -12.48 -21.25 -28.72
N THR A 179 -11.88 -20.94 -27.61
CA THR A 179 -11.95 -21.68 -26.35
C THR A 179 -12.03 -20.69 -25.21
N VAL A 180 -12.70 -21.07 -24.11
CA VAL A 180 -12.78 -20.26 -22.90
C VAL A 180 -12.60 -21.18 -21.71
N ASP A 181 -11.56 -20.94 -20.90
CA ASP A 181 -11.33 -21.64 -19.64
C ASP A 181 -11.70 -20.72 -18.47
N LEU A 182 -12.78 -21.07 -17.78
CA LEU A 182 -13.27 -20.38 -16.58
C LEU A 182 -13.14 -21.26 -15.34
N SER A 183 -12.38 -22.35 -15.41
CA SER A 183 -12.30 -23.34 -14.32
C SER A 183 -11.79 -22.76 -12.99
N ALA A 184 -10.96 -21.72 -13.04
CA ALA A 184 -10.45 -21.02 -11.87
C ALA A 184 -11.44 -20.02 -11.26
N ASN A 185 -12.45 -19.56 -12.04
CA ASN A 185 -13.37 -18.49 -11.64
C ASN A 185 -14.57 -19.04 -10.88
N THR A 186 -14.34 -19.58 -9.71
CA THR A 186 -15.33 -20.33 -8.91
C THR A 186 -16.51 -19.48 -8.42
N ASN A 187 -16.39 -18.15 -8.44
CA ASN A 187 -17.44 -17.21 -8.03
C ASN A 187 -18.44 -16.85 -9.15
N LEU A 188 -18.21 -17.33 -10.38
CA LEU A 188 -19.05 -17.00 -11.52
C LEU A 188 -20.52 -17.41 -11.32
N GLN A 189 -21.42 -16.46 -11.55
CA GLN A 189 -22.87 -16.64 -11.51
C GLN A 189 -23.53 -16.37 -12.85
N TYR A 190 -22.96 -15.52 -13.68
CA TYR A 190 -23.52 -15.18 -14.99
C TYR A 190 -22.44 -15.26 -16.06
N ILE A 191 -22.70 -16.07 -17.08
CA ILE A 191 -21.81 -16.25 -18.23
C ILE A 191 -22.60 -16.00 -19.49
N ASN A 192 -22.15 -15.05 -20.32
CA ASN A 192 -22.72 -14.80 -21.65
C ASN A 192 -21.62 -14.74 -22.70
N LEU A 193 -21.57 -15.75 -23.52
CA LEU A 193 -20.62 -15.94 -24.62
C LEU A 193 -21.32 -16.04 -25.99
N ASN A 194 -22.54 -15.51 -26.12
CA ASN A 194 -23.35 -15.61 -27.34
C ASN A 194 -22.62 -15.06 -28.55
N ASN A 195 -22.89 -15.65 -29.73
CA ASN A 195 -22.40 -15.19 -31.03
C ASN A 195 -20.84 -15.14 -31.07
N ASN A 196 -20.21 -16.18 -30.58
CA ASN A 196 -18.80 -16.47 -30.82
C ASN A 196 -18.77 -17.67 -31.78
N ASP A 197 -18.85 -17.41 -33.07
CA ASP A 197 -19.09 -18.42 -34.10
C ASP A 197 -18.03 -19.52 -34.14
N SER A 198 -16.84 -19.26 -33.63
CA SER A 198 -15.71 -20.21 -33.54
C SER A 198 -15.58 -20.90 -32.18
N LEU A 199 -16.39 -20.52 -31.17
CA LEU A 199 -16.30 -21.06 -29.81
C LEU A 199 -16.73 -22.51 -29.76
N SER A 200 -15.78 -23.40 -29.60
CA SER A 200 -16.01 -24.85 -29.60
C SER A 200 -15.88 -25.51 -28.22
N GLN A 201 -15.23 -24.86 -27.28
CA GLN A 201 -15.00 -25.38 -25.94
C GLN A 201 -15.19 -24.32 -24.88
N ILE A 202 -15.92 -24.67 -23.81
CA ILE A 202 -16.01 -23.92 -22.55
C ILE A 202 -15.67 -24.88 -21.43
N ILE A 203 -14.71 -24.49 -20.59
CA ILE A 203 -14.37 -25.20 -19.36
C ILE A 203 -14.95 -24.39 -18.19
N LEU A 204 -15.84 -25.01 -17.44
CA LEU A 204 -16.56 -24.38 -16.33
C LEU A 204 -15.94 -24.77 -14.98
N PRO A 205 -16.05 -23.90 -13.96
CA PRO A 205 -15.56 -24.22 -12.62
C PRO A 205 -16.32 -25.40 -12.01
N ASP A 206 -15.61 -26.40 -11.50
CA ASP A 206 -16.21 -27.51 -10.76
C ASP A 206 -16.51 -27.07 -9.32
N SER A 207 -17.74 -27.34 -8.86
CA SER A 207 -18.22 -26.91 -7.55
C SER A 207 -17.78 -27.81 -6.39
N SER A 208 -16.99 -28.84 -6.62
CA SER A 208 -16.55 -29.77 -5.56
C SER A 208 -15.82 -29.06 -4.40
N LEU A 209 -15.40 -27.81 -4.57
CA LEU A 209 -14.66 -27.03 -3.61
C LEU A 209 -15.47 -25.95 -2.87
N TYR A 210 -16.69 -25.58 -3.35
CA TYR A 210 -17.45 -24.46 -2.75
C TYR A 210 -18.95 -24.76 -2.71
N SER A 211 -19.44 -25.17 -1.54
CA SER A 211 -20.88 -25.35 -1.29
C SER A 211 -21.58 -23.98 -1.30
N GLY A 212 -22.51 -23.79 -2.26
CA GLY A 212 -23.45 -22.66 -2.26
C GLY A 212 -23.35 -21.66 -3.40
N ASN A 213 -22.37 -21.74 -4.32
CA ASN A 213 -22.33 -20.88 -5.48
C ASN A 213 -23.17 -21.44 -6.64
N ILE A 214 -24.26 -20.74 -6.94
CA ILE A 214 -25.17 -21.08 -8.04
C ILE A 214 -24.69 -20.38 -9.31
N LEU A 215 -24.58 -21.12 -10.41
CA LEU A 215 -24.47 -20.50 -11.71
C LEU A 215 -25.90 -20.16 -12.18
N TYR A 216 -26.28 -18.91 -12.08
CA TYR A 216 -27.62 -18.49 -12.47
C TYR A 216 -27.86 -18.64 -13.96
N SER A 217 -26.91 -18.29 -14.79
CA SER A 217 -27.09 -18.36 -16.23
C SER A 217 -25.79 -18.68 -16.95
N LEU A 218 -25.86 -19.71 -17.79
CA LEU A 218 -24.87 -20.02 -18.83
C LEU A 218 -25.53 -19.80 -20.19
N SER A 219 -25.06 -18.80 -20.92
CA SER A 219 -25.56 -18.50 -22.28
C SER A 219 -24.41 -18.53 -23.29
N ALA A 220 -24.46 -19.43 -24.23
CA ALA A 220 -23.52 -19.56 -25.34
C ALA A 220 -24.28 -19.94 -26.62
N ASN A 221 -25.23 -19.11 -27.00
CA ASN A 221 -26.03 -19.30 -28.21
C ASN A 221 -25.24 -18.91 -29.46
N ASN A 222 -25.55 -19.55 -30.59
CA ASN A 222 -24.88 -19.28 -31.86
C ASN A 222 -23.37 -19.37 -31.76
N CYS A 223 -22.87 -20.49 -31.27
CA CYS A 223 -21.46 -20.84 -31.22
C CYS A 223 -21.21 -22.13 -32.00
N ASN A 224 -20.02 -22.70 -31.88
CA ASN A 224 -19.63 -23.94 -32.54
C ASN A 224 -19.43 -25.10 -31.55
N ILE A 225 -20.23 -25.12 -30.47
CA ILE A 225 -20.09 -26.11 -29.39
C ILE A 225 -20.74 -27.41 -29.81
N SER A 226 -19.96 -28.47 -29.98
CA SER A 226 -20.47 -29.81 -30.27
C SER A 226 -20.68 -30.66 -29.04
N THR A 227 -19.93 -30.38 -27.98
CA THR A 227 -20.02 -31.04 -26.67
C THR A 227 -19.70 -30.03 -25.58
N ILE A 228 -20.36 -30.16 -24.43
CA ILE A 228 -20.07 -29.38 -23.24
C ILE A 228 -20.15 -30.27 -21.99
N ASN A 229 -19.15 -30.16 -21.13
CA ASN A 229 -19.14 -30.83 -19.85
C ASN A 229 -19.70 -29.88 -18.80
N LEU A 230 -20.87 -30.19 -18.28
CA LEU A 230 -21.51 -29.43 -17.22
C LEU A 230 -21.00 -29.90 -15.86
N PRO A 231 -20.57 -29.00 -14.97
CA PRO A 231 -20.07 -29.35 -13.66
C PRO A 231 -21.19 -29.83 -12.73
N ASN A 232 -20.83 -30.58 -11.70
CA ASN A 232 -21.76 -30.99 -10.64
C ASN A 232 -22.05 -29.81 -9.71
N ARG A 233 -22.83 -28.82 -10.18
CA ARG A 233 -23.24 -27.65 -9.43
C ARG A 233 -24.67 -27.25 -9.78
N GLU A 234 -25.28 -26.38 -8.97
CA GLU A 234 -26.55 -25.79 -9.30
C GLU A 234 -26.42 -24.81 -10.46
N ILE A 235 -27.13 -25.09 -11.57
CA ILE A 235 -27.25 -24.19 -12.73
C ILE A 235 -28.74 -23.98 -12.97
N LYS A 236 -29.19 -22.71 -12.97
CA LYS A 236 -30.61 -22.44 -13.14
C LYS A 236 -31.03 -22.37 -14.59
N TYR A 237 -30.27 -21.70 -15.42
CA TYR A 237 -30.60 -21.47 -16.82
C TYR A 237 -29.43 -21.81 -17.73
N ILE A 238 -29.69 -22.57 -18.78
CA ILE A 238 -28.70 -22.95 -19.81
C ILE A 238 -29.29 -22.59 -21.17
N TYR A 239 -28.58 -21.74 -21.91
CA TYR A 239 -28.98 -21.30 -23.26
C TYR A 239 -27.88 -21.66 -24.25
N LEU A 240 -28.10 -22.70 -25.09
CA LEU A 240 -27.15 -23.25 -26.05
C LEU A 240 -27.70 -23.42 -27.44
N TRP A 241 -28.79 -22.72 -27.79
CA TRP A 241 -29.38 -22.83 -29.11
C TRP A 241 -28.45 -22.33 -30.21
N GLY A 242 -28.60 -22.85 -31.44
CA GLY A 242 -27.73 -22.49 -32.56
C GLY A 242 -26.33 -23.12 -32.50
N ASN A 243 -26.11 -24.15 -31.66
CA ASN A 243 -24.90 -24.93 -31.59
C ASN A 243 -25.05 -26.30 -32.26
N PRO A 244 -23.99 -26.95 -32.78
CA PRO A 244 -24.05 -28.29 -33.37
C PRO A 244 -24.07 -29.40 -32.28
N LEU A 245 -24.72 -29.16 -31.14
CA LEU A 245 -24.85 -30.15 -30.06
C LEU A 245 -25.67 -31.35 -30.51
N MET A 246 -25.15 -32.55 -30.38
CA MET A 246 -25.88 -33.80 -30.64
C MET A 246 -26.59 -34.30 -29.38
N ASN A 247 -25.94 -34.13 -28.22
CA ASN A 247 -26.45 -34.53 -26.92
C ASN A 247 -26.01 -33.51 -25.86
N LEU A 248 -26.85 -33.29 -24.85
CA LEU A 248 -26.54 -32.51 -23.67
C LEU A 248 -26.80 -33.36 -22.43
N ASP A 249 -25.74 -33.74 -21.71
CA ASP A 249 -25.86 -34.45 -20.46
C ASP A 249 -26.03 -33.43 -19.30
N VAL A 250 -27.20 -33.40 -18.71
CA VAL A 250 -27.55 -32.55 -17.56
C VAL A 250 -27.67 -33.35 -16.28
N SER A 251 -27.26 -34.61 -16.26
CA SER A 251 -27.41 -35.51 -15.11
C SER A 251 -26.65 -35.03 -13.86
N ALA A 252 -25.57 -34.30 -14.03
CA ALA A 252 -24.78 -33.70 -12.95
C ALA A 252 -25.35 -32.35 -12.48
N VAL A 253 -26.25 -31.71 -13.23
CA VAL A 253 -26.75 -30.37 -12.93
C VAL A 253 -27.88 -30.43 -11.94
N GLN A 254 -27.85 -29.57 -10.93
CA GLN A 254 -28.93 -29.40 -9.97
C GLN A 254 -29.67 -28.08 -10.21
N GLY A 255 -30.97 -28.05 -9.87
CA GLY A 255 -31.77 -26.82 -9.86
C GLY A 255 -32.11 -26.22 -11.22
N LEU A 256 -31.95 -26.99 -12.34
CA LEU A 256 -32.28 -26.50 -13.68
C LEU A 256 -33.75 -26.12 -13.77
N GLN A 257 -34.02 -24.94 -14.32
CA GLN A 257 -35.36 -24.41 -14.55
C GLN A 257 -35.64 -24.38 -16.06
N GLU A 258 -36.90 -24.64 -16.42
CA GLU A 258 -37.39 -24.61 -17.80
C GLU A 258 -37.52 -23.16 -18.32
#